data_40e052911d4d9a6aa48ea10e68a18c12
#
_entry.id   40e052911d4d9a6aa48ea10e68a18c12
#
_cell.length_a   1.000
_cell.length_b   1.000
_cell.length_c   1.000
_cell.angle_alpha   90.00
_cell.angle_beta   90.00
_cell.angle_gamma   90.00
#
_symmetry.space_group_name_H-M   'P 1'
#
loop_
_entity.id
_entity.type
_entity.pdbx_description
1 polymer ?
#
loop_
_entity_poly.entity_id
_entity_poly.type
_entity_poly.pdbx_seq_one_letter_code
_entity_poly.pdbx_strand_id
1 'polypeptide(L)'
;MRSVFGRVPVAAALLALLALGAGCAAWRRPAATDPASALRPPGTAPALRDDGDPASLRAALVESLAWLATQPADRVIVAGPRRITVAEQTRALQDLLGALSATPGPEALAAYIRDRFEPLEAAGGADGKMLVTGYYEPVIDASEQLTSEYAVPIFGLPDDLVEVRLEAFDPRYRGERLFGRLEGRRLVPYWRRAEIDAGRLADRGLELAWARDPVDLFFMEVQGSGTLRFPDGRERRVGYAGANGRPYRAIGRLLIDEGHVPREAMSMQAIREWLRAHPEEQERVLQHNESFVFFRPLPGAPEGSLGRPLTPGRSVATDARLFPPAALAFVETERPERAPDGSVRWVPLRRLVLNQDTGGAIRGAGRIDFFWGRGEEAAFAAGLMRQPGRLYFLVPRAPAARTP
;
A
#
# COMPACT_ATOMS: atom_id res chain seq x y z
N MET A 1 46.53 19.18 66.86
CA MET A 1 45.15 19.11 66.29
C MET A 1 45.25 18.45 64.93
N ARG A 2 44.81 17.21 64.84
CA ARG A 2 44.84 16.36 63.59
C ARG A 2 43.47 16.43 62.95
N SER A 3 43.34 16.94 61.66
CA SER A 3 42.13 16.93 60.86
C SER A 3 42.05 15.57 60.14
N VAL A 4 40.96 14.86 60.41
CA VAL A 4 40.58 13.64 59.68
C VAL A 4 39.66 14.00 58.54
N PHE A 5 40.15 13.99 57.30
CA PHE A 5 39.28 14.00 56.08
C PHE A 5 39.03 12.58 55.60
N GLY A 6 37.78 12.14 55.74
CA GLY A 6 37.37 10.83 55.27
C GLY A 6 37.35 10.77 53.74
N ARG A 7 38.05 9.78 53.17
CA ARG A 7 38.02 9.44 51.76
C ARG A 7 36.73 8.66 51.45
N VAL A 8 35.82 9.26 50.74
CA VAL A 8 34.69 8.54 50.11
C VAL A 8 35.23 7.74 48.91
N PRO A 9 34.96 6.43 48.78
CA PRO A 9 35.52 5.64 47.71
C PRO A 9 34.83 6.01 46.37
N VAL A 10 35.63 6.44 45.40
CA VAL A 10 35.26 6.82 44.03
C VAL A 10 34.55 5.68 43.27
N ALA A 11 34.68 4.44 43.76
CA ALA A 11 34.03 3.26 43.16
C ALA A 11 32.48 3.24 43.28
N ALA A 12 31.92 3.89 44.32
CA ALA A 12 30.46 3.93 44.50
C ALA A 12 29.74 4.94 43.57
N ALA A 13 30.45 6.00 43.16
CA ALA A 13 29.91 7.02 42.23
C ALA A 13 29.90 6.52 40.76
N LEU A 14 30.86 5.66 40.38
CA LEU A 14 30.89 5.08 39.03
C LEU A 14 29.79 4.02 38.79
N LEU A 15 29.40 3.26 39.80
CA LEU A 15 28.31 2.28 39.71
C LEU A 15 26.92 2.94 39.64
N ALA A 16 26.73 4.11 40.27
CA ALA A 16 25.47 4.87 40.19
C ALA A 16 25.30 5.57 38.83
N LEU A 17 26.39 5.98 38.17
CA LEU A 17 26.34 6.56 36.81
C LEU A 17 26.09 5.51 35.70
N LEU A 18 26.52 4.26 35.91
CA LEU A 18 26.23 3.16 35.00
C LEU A 18 24.77 2.66 35.10
N ALA A 19 24.12 2.79 36.27
CA ALA A 19 22.72 2.44 36.46
C ALA A 19 21.73 3.50 35.88
N LEU A 20 22.15 4.75 35.76
CA LEU A 20 21.33 5.83 35.15
C LEU A 20 21.44 5.88 33.62
N GLY A 21 22.44 5.28 33.02
CA GLY A 21 22.62 5.14 31.59
C GLY A 21 21.81 4.01 30.93
N ALA A 22 21.25 3.08 31.71
CA ALA A 22 20.49 1.92 31.23
C ALA A 22 18.99 2.22 31.05
N GLY A 23 18.54 3.46 31.30
CA GLY A 23 17.13 3.83 31.45
C GLY A 23 16.37 4.29 30.20
N CYS A 24 16.96 4.34 29.01
CA CYS A 24 16.24 4.76 27.78
C CYS A 24 16.73 4.09 26.50
N ALA A 25 17.22 2.87 26.54
CA ALA A 25 17.21 2.05 25.35
C ALA A 25 15.73 1.63 25.12
N ALA A 26 14.99 2.41 24.35
CA ALA A 26 13.70 1.98 23.84
C ALA A 26 13.93 0.60 23.20
N TRP A 27 13.41 -0.46 23.81
CA TRP A 27 13.51 -1.82 23.32
C TRP A 27 12.91 -1.84 21.92
N ARG A 28 13.78 -1.76 20.90
CA ARG A 28 13.37 -1.99 19.53
C ARG A 28 12.88 -3.42 19.45
N ARG A 29 11.58 -3.59 19.35
CA ARG A 29 10.99 -4.91 19.14
C ARG A 29 11.47 -5.43 17.79
N PRO A 30 11.83 -6.72 17.67
CA PRO A 30 12.12 -7.29 16.36
C PRO A 30 10.89 -7.09 15.46
N ALA A 31 11.14 -6.69 14.22
CA ALA A 31 10.08 -6.56 13.23
C ALA A 31 9.42 -7.93 13.02
N ALA A 32 8.10 -7.96 12.88
CA ALA A 32 7.39 -9.18 12.56
C ALA A 32 7.85 -9.71 11.18
N THR A 33 8.23 -10.97 11.13
CA THR A 33 8.78 -11.64 9.93
C THR A 33 7.86 -12.72 9.39
N ASP A 34 6.83 -13.10 10.15
CA ASP A 34 5.89 -14.16 9.82
C ASP A 34 4.46 -13.80 10.29
N PRO A 35 3.41 -14.47 9.75
CA PRO A 35 2.02 -14.17 10.10
C PRO A 35 1.68 -14.34 11.59
N ALA A 36 2.35 -15.24 12.32
CA ALA A 36 2.04 -15.50 13.73
C ALA A 36 2.50 -14.34 14.63
N SER A 37 3.57 -13.67 14.26
CA SER A 37 4.14 -12.52 14.99
C SER A 37 3.57 -11.16 14.52
N ALA A 38 2.86 -11.13 13.37
CA ALA A 38 2.39 -9.89 12.76
C ALA A 38 1.19 -9.25 13.47
N LEU A 39 0.41 -10.04 14.22
CA LEU A 39 -0.77 -9.60 14.96
C LEU A 39 -0.68 -10.02 16.42
N ARG A 40 -1.19 -9.17 17.31
CA ARG A 40 -1.19 -9.40 18.76
C ARG A 40 -2.48 -8.88 19.40
N PRO A 41 -2.86 -9.33 20.59
CA PRO A 41 -3.93 -8.70 21.35
C PRO A 41 -3.65 -7.20 21.53
N PRO A 42 -4.65 -6.33 21.34
CA PRO A 42 -4.46 -4.89 21.48
C PRO A 42 -4.25 -4.49 22.95
N GLY A 43 -3.38 -3.52 23.19
CA GLY A 43 -3.17 -2.97 24.54
C GLY A 43 -4.39 -2.24 25.08
N THR A 44 -5.21 -1.65 24.16
CA THR A 44 -6.50 -1.03 24.45
C THR A 44 -7.47 -1.47 23.36
N ALA A 45 -8.64 -1.93 23.76
CA ALA A 45 -9.68 -2.35 22.82
C ALA A 45 -10.13 -1.17 21.95
N PRO A 46 -10.18 -1.33 20.60
CA PRO A 46 -10.67 -0.29 19.71
C PRO A 46 -12.18 -0.07 19.88
N ALA A 47 -12.62 1.16 19.61
CA ALA A 47 -14.05 1.51 19.69
C ALA A 47 -14.88 0.82 18.61
N LEU A 48 -14.27 0.46 17.47
CA LEU A 48 -14.88 -0.22 16.30
C LEU A 48 -16.05 0.55 15.69
N ARG A 49 -16.11 1.86 15.92
CA ARG A 49 -17.15 2.73 15.41
C ARG A 49 -16.75 3.17 13.99
N ASP A 50 -17.45 2.63 13.01
CA ASP A 50 -17.22 2.93 11.59
C ASP A 50 -17.80 4.30 11.22
N ASP A 51 -17.00 5.15 10.58
CA ASP A 51 -17.39 6.48 10.08
C ASP A 51 -17.72 6.50 8.57
N GLY A 52 -17.72 5.32 7.94
CA GLY A 52 -17.98 5.18 6.51
C GLY A 52 -19.42 4.84 6.18
N ASP A 53 -19.76 5.01 4.92
CA ASP A 53 -21.05 4.61 4.38
C ASP A 53 -21.24 3.08 4.42
N PRO A 54 -22.34 2.56 4.98
CA PRO A 54 -22.63 1.13 5.04
C PRO A 54 -22.72 0.44 3.66
N ALA A 55 -23.14 1.15 2.60
CA ALA A 55 -23.22 0.58 1.26
C ALA A 55 -21.83 0.25 0.71
N SER A 56 -20.83 1.09 0.96
CA SER A 56 -19.44 0.83 0.60
C SER A 56 -18.85 -0.36 1.35
N LEU A 57 -19.19 -0.54 2.64
CA LEU A 57 -18.77 -1.73 3.41
C LEU A 57 -19.40 -3.00 2.83
N ARG A 58 -20.68 -2.95 2.49
CA ARG A 58 -21.38 -4.05 1.81
C ARG A 58 -20.68 -4.44 0.50
N ALA A 59 -20.35 -3.47 -0.35
CA ALA A 59 -19.66 -3.72 -1.62
C ALA A 59 -18.30 -4.40 -1.39
N ALA A 60 -17.50 -3.91 -0.47
CA ALA A 60 -16.19 -4.51 -0.16
C ALA A 60 -16.31 -5.93 0.42
N LEU A 61 -17.31 -6.20 1.25
CA LEU A 61 -17.59 -7.54 1.78
C LEU A 61 -17.95 -8.52 0.67
N VAL A 62 -18.79 -8.09 -0.30
CA VAL A 62 -19.15 -8.93 -1.46
C VAL A 62 -17.92 -9.34 -2.25
N GLU A 63 -16.98 -8.42 -2.50
CA GLU A 63 -15.76 -8.73 -3.24
C GLU A 63 -14.82 -9.68 -2.46
N SER A 64 -14.70 -9.48 -1.14
CA SER A 64 -13.94 -10.41 -0.29
C SER A 64 -14.56 -11.81 -0.27
N LEU A 65 -15.88 -11.92 -0.16
CA LEU A 65 -16.60 -13.19 -0.19
C LEU A 65 -16.47 -13.88 -1.55
N ALA A 66 -16.53 -13.14 -2.65
CA ALA A 66 -16.33 -13.67 -3.98
C ALA A 66 -14.93 -14.27 -4.18
N TRP A 67 -13.88 -13.63 -3.60
CA TRP A 67 -12.54 -14.22 -3.61
C TRP A 67 -12.46 -15.46 -2.71
N LEU A 68 -12.98 -15.40 -1.47
CA LEU A 68 -12.96 -16.54 -0.55
C LEU A 68 -13.65 -17.76 -1.14
N ALA A 69 -14.69 -17.58 -1.95
CA ALA A 69 -15.39 -18.67 -2.64
C ALA A 69 -14.50 -19.41 -3.66
N THR A 70 -13.39 -18.81 -4.11
CA THR A 70 -12.42 -19.48 -5.01
C THR A 70 -11.36 -20.28 -4.25
N GLN A 71 -11.32 -20.20 -2.92
CA GLN A 71 -10.31 -20.83 -2.08
C GLN A 71 -10.82 -22.15 -1.48
N PRO A 72 -9.94 -23.15 -1.25
CA PRO A 72 -10.31 -24.36 -0.51
C PRO A 72 -10.88 -24.00 0.89
N ALA A 73 -12.05 -24.54 1.23
CA ALA A 73 -12.76 -24.19 2.46
C ALA A 73 -11.98 -24.55 3.73
N ASP A 74 -11.19 -25.61 3.69
CA ASP A 74 -10.34 -26.11 4.78
C ASP A 74 -8.96 -25.44 4.84
N ARG A 75 -8.61 -24.60 3.86
CA ARG A 75 -7.35 -23.84 3.87
C ARG A 75 -7.24 -23.04 5.16
N VAL A 76 -6.12 -23.23 5.87
CA VAL A 76 -5.84 -22.52 7.11
C VAL A 76 -5.26 -21.13 6.83
N ILE A 77 -5.84 -20.13 7.47
CA ILE A 77 -5.38 -18.74 7.50
C ILE A 77 -4.78 -18.49 8.88
N VAL A 78 -3.54 -17.98 8.92
CA VAL A 78 -2.88 -17.58 10.15
C VAL A 78 -3.10 -16.08 10.34
N ALA A 79 -3.64 -15.70 11.50
CA ALA A 79 -3.90 -14.31 11.89
C ALA A 79 -3.33 -14.09 13.31
N GLY A 80 -2.04 -13.77 13.40
CA GLY A 80 -1.33 -13.70 14.68
C GLY A 80 -1.38 -15.04 15.43
N PRO A 81 -1.80 -15.06 16.70
CA PRO A 81 -1.92 -16.30 17.48
C PRO A 81 -3.10 -17.19 17.05
N ARG A 82 -3.96 -16.72 16.15
CA ARG A 82 -5.16 -17.42 15.74
C ARG A 82 -4.95 -18.17 14.40
N ARG A 83 -5.54 -19.31 14.33
CA ARG A 83 -5.65 -20.13 13.10
C ARG A 83 -7.11 -20.34 12.81
N ILE A 84 -7.58 -19.89 11.66
CA ILE A 84 -8.95 -20.05 11.21
C ILE A 84 -8.96 -20.68 9.82
N THR A 85 -10.05 -21.29 9.43
CA THR A 85 -10.24 -21.80 8.07
C THR A 85 -10.87 -20.73 7.17
N VAL A 86 -10.72 -20.88 5.87
CA VAL A 86 -11.46 -20.08 4.88
C VAL A 86 -12.96 -20.19 5.12
N ALA A 87 -13.47 -21.38 5.46
CA ALA A 87 -14.90 -21.57 5.76
C ALA A 87 -15.37 -20.73 6.97
N GLU A 88 -14.57 -20.65 8.04
CA GLU A 88 -14.90 -19.83 9.22
C GLU A 88 -14.88 -18.34 8.89
N GLN A 89 -13.87 -17.87 8.17
CA GLN A 89 -13.81 -16.48 7.71
C GLN A 89 -15.00 -16.15 6.80
N THR A 90 -15.30 -17.00 5.84
CA THR A 90 -16.43 -16.84 4.91
C THR A 90 -17.74 -16.69 5.66
N ARG A 91 -18.03 -17.62 6.59
CA ARG A 91 -19.26 -17.58 7.37
C ARG A 91 -19.37 -16.29 8.19
N ALA A 92 -18.31 -15.88 8.86
CA ALA A 92 -18.32 -14.66 9.66
C ALA A 92 -18.57 -13.39 8.81
N LEU A 93 -18.00 -13.32 7.61
CA LEU A 93 -18.27 -12.19 6.70
C LEU A 93 -19.67 -12.24 6.08
N GLN A 94 -20.23 -13.44 5.83
CA GLN A 94 -21.63 -13.61 5.39
C GLN A 94 -22.62 -13.17 6.48
N ASP A 95 -22.36 -13.57 7.73
CA ASP A 95 -23.16 -13.17 8.87
C ASP A 95 -23.14 -11.64 9.07
N LEU A 96 -21.94 -11.02 8.94
CA LEU A 96 -21.80 -9.56 8.99
C LEU A 96 -22.55 -8.88 7.84
N LEU A 97 -22.42 -9.40 6.62
CA LEU A 97 -23.13 -8.87 5.44
C LEU A 97 -24.64 -8.90 5.63
N GLY A 98 -25.18 -9.98 6.21
CA GLY A 98 -26.59 -10.10 6.60
C GLY A 98 -26.99 -9.10 7.70
N ALA A 99 -26.14 -8.93 8.70
CA ALA A 99 -26.38 -8.05 9.82
C ALA A 99 -26.38 -6.56 9.45
N LEU A 100 -25.67 -6.13 8.40
CA LEU A 100 -25.61 -4.73 7.98
C LEU A 100 -26.99 -4.10 7.71
N SER A 101 -27.96 -4.89 7.29
CA SER A 101 -29.33 -4.42 7.07
C SER A 101 -30.15 -4.30 8.36
N ALA A 102 -29.76 -5.06 9.40
CA ALA A 102 -30.48 -5.14 10.67
C ALA A 102 -29.83 -4.31 11.79
N THR A 103 -28.64 -3.77 11.58
CA THR A 103 -27.90 -2.96 12.56
C THR A 103 -27.98 -1.47 12.21
N PRO A 104 -28.94 -0.72 12.73
CA PRO A 104 -29.06 0.70 12.45
C PRO A 104 -27.97 1.50 13.18
N GLY A 105 -27.08 2.09 12.38
CA GLY A 105 -26.06 3.03 12.87
C GLY A 105 -24.76 2.39 13.36
N PRO A 106 -23.72 3.23 13.53
CA PRO A 106 -22.35 2.78 13.79
C PRO A 106 -22.16 2.14 15.16
N GLU A 107 -22.94 2.50 16.15
CA GLU A 107 -22.90 1.92 17.51
C GLU A 107 -23.40 0.48 17.53
N ALA A 108 -24.52 0.22 16.87
CA ALA A 108 -25.09 -1.14 16.79
C ALA A 108 -24.17 -2.07 16.01
N LEU A 109 -23.58 -1.59 14.91
CA LEU A 109 -22.56 -2.32 14.13
C LEU A 109 -21.32 -2.60 14.98
N ALA A 110 -20.82 -1.61 15.72
CA ALA A 110 -19.68 -1.80 16.61
C ALA A 110 -19.97 -2.83 17.72
N ALA A 111 -21.17 -2.85 18.27
CA ALA A 111 -21.60 -3.85 19.26
C ALA A 111 -21.64 -5.25 18.64
N TYR A 112 -22.24 -5.40 17.45
CA TYR A 112 -22.25 -6.65 16.70
C TYR A 112 -20.83 -7.20 16.45
N ILE A 113 -19.93 -6.33 16.00
CA ILE A 113 -18.54 -6.72 15.70
C ILE A 113 -17.81 -7.15 16.98
N ARG A 114 -17.95 -6.42 18.08
CA ARG A 114 -17.34 -6.80 19.38
C ARG A 114 -17.78 -8.17 19.87
N ASP A 115 -19.05 -8.51 19.63
CA ASP A 115 -19.60 -9.83 20.01
C ASP A 115 -19.03 -10.97 19.16
N ARG A 116 -18.89 -10.77 17.85
CA ARG A 116 -18.57 -11.82 16.89
C ARG A 116 -17.10 -11.92 16.51
N PHE A 117 -16.33 -10.85 16.71
CA PHE A 117 -14.93 -10.79 16.29
C PHE A 117 -14.02 -10.43 17.48
N GLU A 118 -12.82 -10.96 17.41
CA GLU A 118 -11.70 -10.62 18.29
C GLU A 118 -10.78 -9.64 17.53
N PRO A 119 -10.54 -8.43 18.04
CA PRO A 119 -9.58 -7.53 17.44
C PRO A 119 -8.15 -7.97 17.76
N LEU A 120 -7.31 -8.09 16.76
CA LEU A 120 -5.87 -8.29 16.87
C LEU A 120 -5.15 -7.11 16.22
N GLU A 121 -4.32 -6.41 16.97
CA GLU A 121 -3.59 -5.24 16.52
C GLU A 121 -2.34 -5.65 15.72
N ALA A 122 -2.09 -4.99 14.59
CA ALA A 122 -0.87 -5.15 13.83
C ALA A 122 0.35 -4.75 14.68
N ALA A 123 1.41 -5.56 14.62
CA ALA A 123 2.59 -5.40 15.47
C ALA A 123 3.31 -4.06 15.26
N GLY A 124 3.10 -3.42 14.12
CA GLY A 124 3.81 -2.20 13.74
C GLY A 124 5.21 -2.47 13.17
N GLY A 125 5.92 -1.41 12.84
CA GLY A 125 7.33 -1.46 12.45
C GLY A 125 8.25 -1.75 13.62
N ALA A 126 9.55 -1.63 13.41
CA ALA A 126 10.57 -1.83 14.47
C ALA A 126 10.41 -0.86 15.67
N ASP A 127 9.74 0.27 15.45
CA ASP A 127 9.36 1.26 16.46
C ASP A 127 7.96 1.02 17.06
N GLY A 128 7.27 -0.05 16.63
CA GLY A 128 5.91 -0.40 17.05
C GLY A 128 4.82 0.49 16.47
N LYS A 129 5.15 1.39 15.52
CA LYS A 129 4.20 2.30 14.90
C LYS A 129 3.69 1.75 13.56
N MET A 130 2.48 2.17 13.19
CA MET A 130 1.88 1.93 11.88
C MET A 130 1.92 3.23 11.08
N LEU A 131 2.42 3.14 9.85
CA LEU A 131 2.32 4.20 8.85
C LEU A 131 1.14 3.89 7.93
N VAL A 132 0.20 4.82 7.84
CA VAL A 132 -0.93 4.76 6.90
C VAL A 132 -0.64 5.74 5.77
N THR A 133 -0.51 5.20 4.57
CA THR A 133 -0.39 5.95 3.32
C THR A 133 -1.65 5.74 2.49
N GLY A 134 -1.80 6.49 1.40
CA GLY A 134 -2.94 6.35 0.50
C GLY A 134 -2.51 6.08 -0.93
N TYR A 135 -3.35 5.37 -1.66
CA TYR A 135 -3.23 5.21 -3.11
C TYR A 135 -4.58 5.40 -3.79
N TYR A 136 -4.54 5.65 -5.08
CA TYR A 136 -5.72 5.93 -5.89
C TYR A 136 -5.52 5.41 -7.31
N GLU A 137 -6.57 5.33 -8.08
CA GLU A 137 -6.49 5.06 -9.52
C GLU A 137 -6.39 6.37 -10.29
N PRO A 138 -5.26 6.66 -10.93
CA PRO A 138 -5.11 7.83 -11.79
C PRO A 138 -6.06 7.74 -12.98
N VAL A 139 -6.59 8.90 -13.38
CA VAL A 139 -7.24 9.08 -14.68
C VAL A 139 -6.38 10.05 -15.47
N ILE A 140 -5.85 9.61 -16.60
CA ILE A 140 -4.99 10.42 -17.46
C ILE A 140 -5.60 10.58 -18.86
N ASP A 141 -5.38 11.74 -19.48
CA ASP A 141 -5.80 11.99 -20.85
C ASP A 141 -4.86 11.22 -21.81
N ALA A 142 -5.46 10.48 -22.74
CA ALA A 142 -4.75 9.65 -23.70
C ALA A 142 -5.46 9.64 -25.07
N SER A 143 -4.73 9.22 -26.11
CA SER A 143 -5.25 9.01 -27.48
C SER A 143 -4.86 7.63 -27.98
N GLU A 144 -5.68 7.03 -28.82
CA GLU A 144 -5.34 5.78 -29.53
C GLU A 144 -4.36 6.05 -30.71
N GLN A 145 -4.14 7.31 -31.05
CA GLN A 145 -3.26 7.73 -32.14
C GLN A 145 -2.21 8.71 -31.63
N LEU A 146 -1.00 8.58 -32.17
CA LEU A 146 0.05 9.54 -31.95
C LEU A 146 -0.33 10.88 -32.60
N THR A 147 -0.26 11.96 -31.83
CA THR A 147 -0.48 13.34 -32.29
C THR A 147 0.54 14.27 -31.63
N SER A 148 0.58 15.54 -32.03
CA SER A 148 1.44 16.53 -31.36
C SER A 148 1.05 16.79 -29.90
N GLU A 149 -0.21 16.57 -29.53
CA GLU A 149 -0.74 16.73 -28.16
C GLU A 149 -0.60 15.44 -27.31
N TYR A 150 -0.71 14.29 -27.96
CA TYR A 150 -0.63 12.96 -27.33
C TYR A 150 0.58 12.24 -27.91
N ALA A 151 1.74 12.48 -27.31
CA ALA A 151 3.03 12.02 -27.86
C ALA A 151 3.81 11.06 -26.94
N VAL A 152 3.35 10.83 -25.71
CA VAL A 152 4.04 9.99 -24.73
C VAL A 152 3.50 8.57 -24.79
N PRO A 153 4.28 7.56 -25.26
CA PRO A 153 3.76 6.21 -25.47
C PRO A 153 3.49 5.49 -24.15
N ILE A 154 2.34 4.81 -24.09
CA ILE A 154 1.96 3.89 -23.01
C ILE A 154 2.18 2.49 -23.54
N PHE A 155 3.23 1.82 -23.06
CA PHE A 155 3.64 0.54 -23.63
C PHE A 155 2.98 -0.67 -22.96
N GLY A 156 2.65 -1.65 -23.79
CA GLY A 156 2.41 -3.04 -23.40
C GLY A 156 3.71 -3.76 -23.01
N LEU A 157 3.55 -4.99 -22.48
CA LEU A 157 4.70 -5.82 -22.08
C LEU A 157 5.50 -6.24 -23.32
N PRO A 158 6.80 -5.91 -23.38
CA PRO A 158 7.64 -6.35 -24.49
C PRO A 158 7.84 -7.86 -24.54
N ASP A 159 7.83 -8.42 -25.72
CA ASP A 159 8.02 -9.86 -25.97
C ASP A 159 9.45 -10.35 -25.70
N ASP A 160 10.44 -9.45 -25.73
CA ASP A 160 11.85 -9.72 -25.43
C ASP A 160 12.23 -9.51 -23.96
N LEU A 161 11.26 -9.15 -23.10
CA LEU A 161 11.48 -9.05 -21.66
C LEU A 161 11.47 -10.44 -21.03
N VAL A 162 12.63 -10.90 -20.58
CA VAL A 162 12.82 -12.21 -19.95
C VAL A 162 12.77 -12.08 -18.44
N GLU A 163 11.88 -12.80 -17.77
CA GLU A 163 11.88 -13.03 -16.32
C GLU A 163 12.65 -14.31 -15.99
N VAL A 164 13.63 -14.21 -15.11
CA VAL A 164 14.37 -15.35 -14.56
C VAL A 164 14.03 -15.50 -13.08
N ARG A 165 13.39 -16.59 -12.72
CA ARG A 165 13.14 -16.99 -11.34
C ARG A 165 14.34 -17.74 -10.81
N LEU A 166 15.11 -17.12 -9.94
CA LEU A 166 16.38 -17.67 -9.48
C LEU A 166 16.20 -18.92 -8.60
N GLU A 167 15.04 -19.07 -7.95
CA GLU A 167 14.69 -20.27 -7.19
C GLU A 167 14.64 -21.56 -8.04
N ALA A 168 14.42 -21.44 -9.34
CA ALA A 168 14.47 -22.58 -10.27
C ALA A 168 15.89 -23.11 -10.48
N PHE A 169 16.91 -22.30 -10.17
CA PHE A 169 18.33 -22.67 -10.28
C PHE A 169 18.89 -23.11 -8.92
N ASP A 170 18.50 -22.43 -7.84
CA ASP A 170 18.94 -22.74 -6.49
C ASP A 170 17.87 -22.26 -5.47
N PRO A 171 17.37 -23.16 -4.59
CA PRO A 171 16.36 -22.83 -3.59
C PRO A 171 16.74 -21.69 -2.61
N ARG A 172 18.04 -21.40 -2.44
CA ARG A 172 18.52 -20.28 -1.59
C ARG A 172 18.05 -18.92 -2.09
N TYR A 173 17.74 -18.79 -3.38
CA TYR A 173 17.24 -17.57 -4.01
C TYR A 173 15.71 -17.53 -4.10
N ARG A 174 15.00 -18.19 -3.18
CA ARG A 174 13.53 -18.22 -3.18
C ARG A 174 12.92 -16.83 -3.18
N GLY A 175 12.09 -16.55 -4.18
CA GLY A 175 11.41 -15.26 -4.38
C GLY A 175 12.26 -14.18 -5.06
N GLU A 176 13.52 -14.47 -5.40
CA GLU A 176 14.35 -13.55 -6.16
C GLU A 176 14.14 -13.72 -7.67
N ARG A 177 14.06 -12.59 -8.38
CA ARG A 177 13.82 -12.54 -9.82
C ARG A 177 14.77 -11.53 -10.47
N LEU A 178 15.19 -11.86 -11.68
CA LEU A 178 15.90 -10.95 -12.57
C LEU A 178 15.03 -10.67 -13.79
N PHE A 179 15.10 -9.44 -14.29
CA PHE A 179 14.45 -9.06 -15.53
C PHE A 179 15.52 -8.54 -16.50
N GLY A 180 15.46 -9.00 -17.74
CA GLY A 180 16.47 -8.66 -18.72
C GLY A 180 16.00 -8.96 -20.14
N ARG A 181 16.93 -8.86 -21.07
CA ARG A 181 16.77 -9.24 -22.48
C ARG A 181 17.97 -10.08 -22.91
N LEU A 182 17.82 -10.82 -23.99
CA LEU A 182 18.90 -11.61 -24.52
C LEU A 182 19.74 -10.77 -25.51
N GLU A 183 21.04 -10.72 -25.29
CA GLU A 183 22.03 -10.31 -26.27
C GLU A 183 22.84 -11.54 -26.71
N GLY A 184 22.46 -12.12 -27.83
CA GLY A 184 22.99 -13.40 -28.27
C GLY A 184 22.67 -14.49 -27.21
N ARG A 185 23.68 -14.99 -26.49
CA ARG A 185 23.57 -16.04 -25.48
C ARG A 185 23.66 -15.49 -24.04
N ARG A 186 23.65 -14.18 -23.88
CA ARG A 186 23.76 -13.55 -22.54
C ARG A 186 22.47 -12.86 -22.16
N LEU A 187 22.04 -13.09 -20.92
CA LEU A 187 21.01 -12.28 -20.30
C LEU A 187 21.68 -10.99 -19.81
N VAL A 188 21.19 -9.85 -20.28
CA VAL A 188 21.62 -8.52 -19.84
C VAL A 188 20.42 -7.76 -19.25
N PRO A 189 20.63 -6.79 -18.37
CA PRO A 189 19.52 -6.00 -17.81
C PRO A 189 18.70 -5.35 -18.91
N TYR A 190 17.39 -5.26 -18.69
CA TYR A 190 16.50 -4.59 -19.65
C TYR A 190 16.80 -3.09 -19.72
N TRP A 191 16.25 -2.41 -20.73
CA TRP A 191 16.46 -0.99 -20.98
C TRP A 191 16.01 -0.14 -19.78
N ARG A 192 16.78 0.92 -19.47
CA ARG A 192 16.39 1.92 -18.47
C ARG A 192 15.31 2.83 -19.03
N ARG A 193 14.61 3.57 -18.16
CA ARG A 193 13.65 4.59 -18.56
C ARG A 193 14.20 5.52 -19.63
N ALA A 194 15.34 6.13 -19.42
CA ALA A 194 15.96 7.05 -20.38
C ALA A 194 16.19 6.43 -21.77
N GLU A 195 16.51 5.14 -21.84
CA GLU A 195 16.70 4.44 -23.11
C GLU A 195 15.35 4.14 -23.79
N ILE A 196 14.32 3.82 -23.00
CA ILE A 196 12.95 3.61 -23.49
C ILE A 196 12.38 4.93 -24.01
N ASP A 197 12.51 6.01 -23.24
CA ASP A 197 12.07 7.36 -23.62
C ASP A 197 12.79 7.85 -24.89
N ALA A 198 14.06 7.46 -25.07
CA ALA A 198 14.84 7.72 -26.30
C ALA A 198 14.44 6.82 -27.49
N GLY A 199 13.35 6.04 -27.39
CA GLY A 199 12.76 5.29 -28.50
C GLY A 199 13.26 3.85 -28.69
N ARG A 200 13.87 3.20 -27.66
CA ARG A 200 14.30 1.79 -27.77
C ARG A 200 13.17 0.79 -28.02
N LEU A 201 11.94 1.18 -27.78
CA LEU A 201 10.74 0.37 -28.04
C LEU A 201 9.90 0.89 -29.20
N ALA A 202 10.32 1.97 -29.87
CA ALA A 202 9.61 2.53 -31.01
C ALA A 202 9.50 1.51 -32.16
N ASP A 203 8.44 1.62 -32.96
CA ASP A 203 8.18 0.81 -34.16
C ASP A 203 8.02 -0.72 -33.88
N ARG A 204 7.78 -1.09 -32.61
CA ARG A 204 7.57 -2.50 -32.23
C ARG A 204 6.08 -2.87 -32.08
N GLY A 205 5.17 -1.91 -32.25
CA GLY A 205 3.74 -2.12 -32.10
C GLY A 205 3.33 -2.45 -30.65
N LEU A 206 4.07 -1.92 -29.68
CA LEU A 206 3.82 -2.14 -28.25
C LEU A 206 2.96 -1.07 -27.62
N GLU A 207 2.67 0.00 -28.36
CA GLU A 207 1.91 1.15 -27.89
C GLU A 207 0.44 0.79 -27.73
N LEU A 208 -0.06 0.85 -26.47
CA LEU A 208 -1.48 0.68 -26.14
C LEU A 208 -2.28 1.96 -26.39
N ALA A 209 -1.65 3.09 -26.21
CA ALA A 209 -2.13 4.46 -26.39
C ALA A 209 -0.97 5.45 -26.21
N TRP A 210 -1.26 6.74 -26.39
CA TRP A 210 -0.31 7.84 -26.15
C TRP A 210 -0.91 8.79 -25.10
N ALA A 211 -0.18 9.04 -24.03
CA ALA A 211 -0.56 10.00 -23.00
C ALA A 211 -0.25 11.44 -23.44
N ARG A 212 -1.01 12.37 -22.89
CA ARG A 212 -0.83 13.81 -23.10
C ARG A 212 0.33 14.37 -22.28
N ASP A 213 0.44 13.94 -21.03
CA ASP A 213 1.38 14.48 -20.04
C ASP A 213 2.31 13.37 -19.51
N PRO A 214 3.65 13.51 -19.68
CA PRO A 214 4.60 12.52 -19.17
C PRO A 214 4.61 12.43 -17.64
N VAL A 215 4.27 13.52 -16.94
CA VAL A 215 4.18 13.53 -15.46
C VAL A 215 2.99 12.68 -15.01
N ASP A 216 1.85 12.79 -15.68
CA ASP A 216 0.68 11.99 -15.36
C ASP A 216 0.91 10.50 -15.63
N LEU A 217 1.56 10.17 -16.75
CA LEU A 217 1.96 8.79 -17.07
C LEU A 217 2.94 8.23 -16.03
N PHE A 218 3.95 9.01 -15.64
CA PHE A 218 4.91 8.60 -14.62
C PHE A 218 4.23 8.24 -13.30
N PHE A 219 3.27 9.07 -12.85
CA PHE A 219 2.54 8.76 -11.63
C PHE A 219 1.59 7.56 -11.79
N MET A 220 1.03 7.34 -12.97
CA MET A 220 0.27 6.12 -13.28
C MET A 220 1.16 4.87 -13.21
N GLU A 221 2.38 4.94 -13.70
CA GLU A 221 3.36 3.85 -13.57
C GLU A 221 3.72 3.55 -12.10
N VAL A 222 3.88 4.60 -11.27
CA VAL A 222 4.13 4.45 -9.83
C VAL A 222 2.95 3.77 -9.13
N GLN A 223 1.72 4.07 -9.54
CA GLN A 223 0.49 3.43 -9.01
C GLN A 223 0.30 2.00 -9.56
N GLY A 224 0.85 1.70 -10.74
CA GLY A 224 0.78 0.38 -11.38
C GLY A 224 -0.53 0.12 -12.13
N SER A 225 -1.51 1.01 -12.05
CA SER A 225 -2.78 0.94 -12.81
C SER A 225 -3.37 2.32 -12.99
N GLY A 226 -4.29 2.46 -13.92
CA GLY A 226 -5.00 3.71 -14.16
C GLY A 226 -6.07 3.59 -15.23
N THR A 227 -6.76 4.68 -15.45
CA THR A 227 -7.77 4.83 -16.49
C THR A 227 -7.28 5.83 -17.53
N LEU A 228 -7.30 5.42 -18.80
CA LEU A 228 -7.05 6.26 -19.95
C LEU A 228 -8.38 6.88 -20.38
N ARG A 229 -8.48 8.19 -20.38
CA ARG A 229 -9.63 8.95 -20.86
C ARG A 229 -9.33 9.48 -22.26
N PHE A 230 -10.13 9.06 -23.23
CA PHE A 230 -9.98 9.45 -24.62
C PHE A 230 -10.78 10.74 -24.95
N PRO A 231 -10.43 11.47 -26.02
CA PRO A 231 -11.09 12.73 -26.40
C PRO A 231 -12.60 12.58 -26.68
N ASP A 232 -13.07 11.40 -27.05
CA ASP A 232 -14.49 11.08 -27.26
C ASP A 232 -15.25 10.71 -25.98
N GLY A 233 -14.60 10.81 -24.83
CA GLY A 233 -15.16 10.47 -23.51
C GLY A 233 -15.14 8.99 -23.16
N ARG A 234 -14.68 8.11 -24.06
CA ARG A 234 -14.45 6.69 -23.70
C ARG A 234 -13.34 6.58 -22.67
N GLU A 235 -13.48 5.59 -21.80
CA GLU A 235 -12.45 5.22 -20.82
C GLU A 235 -11.96 3.79 -21.07
N ARG A 236 -10.66 3.59 -20.94
CA ARG A 236 -10.01 2.27 -20.98
C ARG A 236 -9.12 2.12 -19.77
N ARG A 237 -9.34 1.09 -18.99
CA ARG A 237 -8.47 0.78 -17.86
C ARG A 237 -7.25 0.01 -18.31
N VAL A 238 -6.14 0.33 -17.66
CA VAL A 238 -4.88 -0.39 -17.82
C VAL A 238 -4.32 -0.76 -16.44
N GLY A 239 -3.68 -1.91 -16.37
CA GLY A 239 -3.04 -2.39 -15.15
C GLY A 239 -1.67 -2.95 -15.43
N TYR A 240 -0.93 -3.19 -14.37
CA TYR A 240 0.43 -3.70 -14.40
C TYR A 240 0.52 -5.02 -15.21
N ALA A 241 1.41 -5.02 -16.18
CA ALA A 241 1.79 -6.22 -16.96
C ALA A 241 3.20 -6.69 -16.60
N GLY A 242 4.09 -5.76 -16.25
CA GLY A 242 5.46 -6.05 -15.89
C GLY A 242 6.25 -4.76 -15.68
N ALA A 243 7.53 -4.90 -15.32
CA ALA A 243 8.48 -3.79 -15.23
C ALA A 243 9.83 -4.20 -15.79
N ASN A 244 10.64 -3.22 -16.13
CA ASN A 244 11.99 -3.44 -16.72
C ASN A 244 13.03 -4.02 -15.74
N GLY A 245 12.65 -4.27 -14.48
CA GLY A 245 13.51 -4.84 -13.45
C GLY A 245 14.57 -3.88 -12.89
N ARG A 246 14.55 -2.62 -13.29
CA ARG A 246 15.45 -1.60 -12.73
C ARG A 246 14.93 -1.14 -11.37
N PRO A 247 15.82 -0.78 -10.43
CA PRO A 247 15.40 -0.31 -9.11
C PRO A 247 14.63 0.99 -9.20
N TYR A 248 13.56 1.09 -8.42
CA TYR A 248 12.82 2.33 -8.24
C TYR A 248 13.65 3.35 -7.47
N ARG A 249 13.78 4.56 -8.02
CA ARG A 249 14.39 5.71 -7.36
C ARG A 249 13.37 6.83 -7.22
N ALA A 250 13.11 7.24 -5.97
CA ALA A 250 12.10 8.24 -5.68
C ALA A 250 12.53 9.64 -6.15
N ILE A 251 11.86 10.19 -7.15
CA ILE A 251 12.14 11.55 -7.67
C ILE A 251 11.89 12.64 -6.61
N GLY A 252 10.96 12.44 -5.68
CA GLY A 252 10.77 13.36 -4.55
C GLY A 252 12.00 13.45 -3.63
N ARG A 253 12.77 12.35 -3.51
CA ARG A 253 14.03 12.39 -2.76
C ARG A 253 15.08 13.22 -3.50
N LEU A 254 15.17 13.10 -4.82
CA LEU A 254 16.04 13.92 -5.65
C LEU A 254 15.73 15.42 -5.44
N LEU A 255 14.45 15.81 -5.54
CA LEU A 255 14.04 17.21 -5.39
C LEU A 255 14.33 17.76 -3.98
N ILE A 256 14.28 16.93 -2.93
CA ILE A 256 14.70 17.32 -1.59
C ILE A 256 16.21 17.51 -1.52
N ASP A 257 16.98 16.55 -2.02
CA ASP A 257 18.44 16.55 -1.93
C ASP A 257 19.06 17.69 -2.77
N GLU A 258 18.41 18.11 -3.85
CA GLU A 258 18.76 19.29 -4.67
C GLU A 258 18.21 20.60 -4.11
N GLY A 259 17.43 20.58 -3.03
CA GLY A 259 16.90 21.77 -2.37
C GLY A 259 15.72 22.45 -3.07
N HIS A 260 15.10 21.77 -4.06
CA HIS A 260 13.97 22.33 -4.81
C HIS A 260 12.65 22.32 -4.03
N VAL A 261 12.43 21.28 -3.22
CA VAL A 261 11.24 21.13 -2.39
C VAL A 261 11.65 20.77 -0.97
N PRO A 262 11.26 21.57 0.05
CA PRO A 262 11.53 21.23 1.44
C PRO A 262 10.94 19.88 1.84
N ARG A 263 11.64 19.13 2.69
CA ARG A 263 11.21 17.79 3.15
C ARG A 263 9.81 17.80 3.75
N GLU A 264 9.49 18.87 4.48
CA GLU A 264 8.22 19.05 5.20
C GLU A 264 7.04 19.31 4.25
N ALA A 265 7.32 19.91 3.08
CA ALA A 265 6.35 20.19 2.03
C ALA A 265 6.25 19.07 0.98
N MET A 266 7.10 18.03 1.08
CA MET A 266 7.17 17.00 0.06
C MET A 266 5.89 16.15 0.03
N SER A 267 5.21 16.21 -1.11
CA SER A 267 4.01 15.45 -1.44
C SER A 267 3.99 15.16 -2.95
N MET A 268 3.11 14.26 -3.39
CA MET A 268 2.92 14.02 -4.83
C MET A 268 2.47 15.29 -5.56
N GLN A 269 1.63 16.10 -4.93
CA GLN A 269 1.18 17.39 -5.46
C GLN A 269 2.36 18.36 -5.64
N ALA A 270 3.21 18.50 -4.62
CA ALA A 270 4.39 19.39 -4.69
C ALA A 270 5.36 18.94 -5.82
N ILE A 271 5.55 17.65 -6.03
CA ILE A 271 6.35 17.14 -7.16
C ILE A 271 5.70 17.52 -8.49
N ARG A 272 4.39 17.29 -8.65
CA ARG A 272 3.65 17.65 -9.88
C ARG A 272 3.71 19.15 -10.17
N GLU A 273 3.49 19.99 -9.17
CA GLU A 273 3.55 21.43 -9.28
C GLU A 273 4.94 21.89 -9.69
N TRP A 274 5.98 21.35 -9.05
CA TRP A 274 7.36 21.69 -9.39
C TRP A 274 7.70 21.28 -10.82
N LEU A 275 7.37 20.05 -11.23
CA LEU A 275 7.63 19.57 -12.59
C LEU A 275 6.88 20.39 -13.65
N ARG A 276 5.63 20.81 -13.39
CA ARG A 276 4.87 21.67 -14.30
C ARG A 276 5.45 23.08 -14.41
N ALA A 277 6.04 23.59 -13.34
CA ALA A 277 6.70 24.89 -13.33
C ALA A 277 8.10 24.87 -14.01
N HIS A 278 8.70 23.67 -14.17
CA HIS A 278 10.04 23.48 -14.73
C HIS A 278 10.03 22.42 -15.84
N PRO A 279 9.38 22.70 -16.98
CA PRO A 279 9.24 21.73 -18.07
C PRO A 279 10.59 21.28 -18.65
N GLU A 280 11.62 22.13 -18.62
CA GLU A 280 12.99 21.85 -19.04
C GLU A 280 13.69 20.79 -18.18
N GLU A 281 13.23 20.60 -16.93
CA GLU A 281 13.81 19.66 -15.97
C GLU A 281 13.04 18.33 -15.92
N GLN A 282 11.85 18.27 -16.53
CA GLN A 282 10.96 17.10 -16.42
C GLN A 282 11.67 15.82 -16.85
N GLU A 283 12.30 15.82 -18.02
CA GLU A 283 12.97 14.64 -18.55
C GLU A 283 14.05 14.13 -17.58
N ARG A 284 14.94 15.01 -17.13
CA ARG A 284 16.02 14.67 -16.20
C ARG A 284 15.50 14.09 -14.88
N VAL A 285 14.48 14.73 -14.31
CA VAL A 285 13.93 14.32 -13.02
C VAL A 285 13.16 13.00 -13.14
N LEU A 286 12.34 12.83 -14.17
CA LEU A 286 11.61 11.58 -14.39
C LEU A 286 12.56 10.41 -14.67
N GLN A 287 13.63 10.63 -15.45
CA GLN A 287 14.65 9.63 -15.80
C GLN A 287 15.58 9.26 -14.64
N HIS A 288 15.61 10.04 -13.54
CA HIS A 288 16.27 9.64 -12.31
C HIS A 288 15.72 8.30 -11.79
N ASN A 289 14.42 8.05 -11.97
CA ASN A 289 13.83 6.74 -11.75
C ASN A 289 14.07 5.84 -12.97
N GLU A 290 15.04 4.94 -12.89
CA GLU A 290 15.35 4.00 -13.97
C GLU A 290 14.27 2.94 -14.21
N SER A 291 13.36 2.73 -13.22
CA SER A 291 12.26 1.78 -13.32
C SER A 291 11.21 2.26 -14.33
N PHE A 292 10.72 1.34 -15.16
CA PHE A 292 9.65 1.57 -16.15
C PHE A 292 8.62 0.47 -16.02
N VAL A 293 7.34 0.84 -16.07
CA VAL A 293 6.21 -0.09 -15.93
C VAL A 293 5.52 -0.26 -17.28
N PHE A 294 5.22 -1.50 -17.62
CA PHE A 294 4.45 -1.91 -18.78
C PHE A 294 3.04 -2.26 -18.39
N PHE A 295 2.08 -1.93 -19.24
CA PHE A 295 0.67 -2.07 -18.95
C PHE A 295 -0.01 -3.15 -19.82
N ARG A 296 -1.19 -3.57 -19.39
CA ARG A 296 -2.14 -4.36 -20.18
C ARG A 296 -3.54 -3.79 -20.02
N PRO A 297 -4.40 -3.88 -21.03
CA PRO A 297 -5.81 -3.54 -20.87
C PRO A 297 -6.45 -4.38 -19.77
N LEU A 298 -7.31 -3.76 -18.97
CA LEU A 298 -8.11 -4.42 -17.93
C LEU A 298 -9.60 -4.26 -18.23
N PRO A 299 -10.41 -5.31 -18.09
CA PRO A 299 -11.86 -5.17 -18.06
C PRO A 299 -12.32 -4.67 -16.68
N GLY A 300 -13.46 -3.98 -16.62
CA GLY A 300 -14.16 -3.70 -15.37
C GLY A 300 -13.53 -2.63 -14.45
N ALA A 301 -13.88 -2.67 -13.17
CA ALA A 301 -13.43 -1.74 -12.13
C ALA A 301 -11.98 -2.01 -11.66
N PRO A 302 -11.32 -1.07 -10.90
CA PRO A 302 -10.00 -1.30 -10.34
C PRO A 302 -9.92 -2.60 -9.56
N GLU A 303 -8.99 -3.48 -9.93
CA GLU A 303 -8.79 -4.75 -9.26
C GLU A 303 -7.56 -4.71 -8.37
N GLY A 304 -7.69 -5.21 -7.14
CA GLY A 304 -6.57 -5.46 -6.26
C GLY A 304 -5.83 -6.77 -6.58
N SER A 305 -4.85 -7.08 -5.79
CA SER A 305 -4.02 -8.30 -5.92
C SER A 305 -4.82 -9.62 -5.78
N LEU A 306 -6.04 -9.53 -5.25
CA LEU A 306 -6.96 -10.67 -5.19
C LEU A 306 -7.69 -10.94 -6.53
N GLY A 307 -7.46 -10.12 -7.58
CA GLY A 307 -8.21 -10.19 -8.84
C GLY A 307 -9.69 -9.82 -8.65
N ARG A 308 -9.99 -8.96 -7.69
CA ARG A 308 -11.35 -8.50 -7.38
C ARG A 308 -11.40 -6.98 -7.34
N PRO A 309 -12.53 -6.37 -7.73
CA PRO A 309 -12.73 -4.93 -7.64
C PRO A 309 -12.42 -4.36 -6.26
N LEU A 310 -11.67 -3.26 -6.24
CA LEU A 310 -11.40 -2.48 -5.04
C LEU A 310 -12.55 -1.51 -4.76
N THR A 311 -12.86 -1.34 -3.49
CA THR A 311 -13.90 -0.42 -3.04
C THR A 311 -13.27 0.84 -2.43
N PRO A 312 -13.51 2.04 -3.00
CA PRO A 312 -13.02 3.30 -2.44
C PRO A 312 -13.35 3.46 -0.96
N GLY A 313 -12.37 3.85 -0.15
CA GLY A 313 -12.56 4.05 1.28
C GLY A 313 -12.75 2.77 2.10
N ARG A 314 -12.60 1.58 1.49
CA ARG A 314 -12.83 0.27 2.13
C ARG A 314 -11.74 -0.75 1.89
N SER A 315 -11.04 -0.67 0.77
CA SER A 315 -9.94 -1.58 0.45
C SER A 315 -8.63 -1.05 0.99
N VAL A 316 -7.80 -1.94 1.51
CA VAL A 316 -6.43 -1.62 1.92
C VAL A 316 -5.45 -2.62 1.32
N ALA A 317 -4.23 -2.13 1.05
CA ALA A 317 -3.09 -2.94 0.69
C ALA A 317 -2.19 -3.16 1.90
N THR A 318 -1.77 -4.42 2.10
CA THR A 318 -0.88 -4.82 3.19
C THR A 318 0.25 -5.74 2.68
N ASP A 319 1.18 -6.10 3.55
CA ASP A 319 2.16 -7.15 3.23
C ASP A 319 1.46 -8.52 3.23
N ALA A 320 1.20 -9.07 2.03
CA ALA A 320 0.51 -10.34 1.85
C ALA A 320 1.22 -11.55 2.49
N ARG A 321 2.50 -11.40 2.87
CA ARG A 321 3.24 -12.45 3.58
C ARG A 321 2.90 -12.50 5.06
N LEU A 322 2.34 -11.43 5.63
CA LEU A 322 2.12 -11.24 7.05
C LEU A 322 0.64 -11.22 7.44
N PHE A 323 -0.20 -10.69 6.58
CA PHE A 323 -1.59 -10.40 6.93
C PHE A 323 -2.58 -11.26 6.12
N PRO A 324 -3.68 -11.68 6.75
CA PRO A 324 -4.67 -12.55 6.10
C PRO A 324 -5.37 -11.82 4.94
N PRO A 325 -5.43 -12.45 3.74
CA PRO A 325 -6.11 -11.89 2.59
C PRO A 325 -7.64 -11.89 2.79
N ALA A 326 -8.33 -10.96 2.15
CA ALA A 326 -9.79 -10.76 2.19
C ALA A 326 -10.38 -10.61 3.60
N ALA A 327 -9.53 -10.34 4.61
CA ALA A 327 -9.94 -10.24 5.99
C ALA A 327 -10.52 -8.87 6.31
N LEU A 328 -11.52 -8.86 7.22
CA LEU A 328 -12.03 -7.63 7.81
C LEU A 328 -11.01 -7.05 8.78
N ALA A 329 -10.82 -5.75 8.71
CA ALA A 329 -9.97 -5.01 9.62
C ALA A 329 -10.61 -3.66 9.99
N PHE A 330 -10.04 -3.00 10.99
CA PHE A 330 -10.44 -1.66 11.43
C PHE A 330 -9.21 -0.77 11.49
N VAL A 331 -9.25 0.37 10.82
CA VAL A 331 -8.17 1.37 10.82
C VAL A 331 -8.57 2.59 11.63
N GLU A 332 -7.63 3.07 12.45
CA GLU A 332 -7.70 4.36 13.14
C GLU A 332 -6.52 5.22 12.73
N THR A 333 -6.80 6.38 12.13
CA THR A 333 -5.80 7.35 11.68
C THR A 333 -6.47 8.71 11.45
N GLU A 334 -5.80 9.61 10.69
CA GLU A 334 -6.37 10.86 10.22
C GLU A 334 -6.36 10.90 8.69
N ARG A 335 -7.32 11.63 8.12
CA ARG A 335 -7.41 11.89 6.67
C ARG A 335 -7.40 13.38 6.38
N PRO A 336 -6.88 13.80 5.22
CA PRO A 336 -6.94 15.20 4.82
C PRO A 336 -8.33 15.55 4.29
N GLU A 337 -8.79 16.75 4.61
CA GLU A 337 -9.95 17.41 4.01
C GLU A 337 -9.55 18.80 3.52
N ARG A 338 -10.10 19.23 2.37
CA ARG A 338 -9.98 20.63 1.93
C ARG A 338 -10.88 21.49 2.79
N ALA A 339 -10.31 22.48 3.45
CA ALA A 339 -11.09 23.53 4.09
C ALA A 339 -11.62 24.53 3.05
N PRO A 340 -12.68 25.31 3.35
CA PRO A 340 -13.23 26.30 2.42
C PRO A 340 -12.23 27.37 1.93
N ASP A 341 -11.20 27.63 2.71
CA ASP A 341 -10.11 28.56 2.38
C ASP A 341 -8.98 27.93 1.54
N GLY A 342 -9.16 26.66 1.13
CA GLY A 342 -8.17 25.89 0.36
C GLY A 342 -7.07 25.24 1.21
N SER A 343 -7.01 25.50 2.51
CA SER A 343 -6.05 24.84 3.41
C SER A 343 -6.39 23.35 3.62
N VAL A 344 -5.42 22.61 4.15
CA VAL A 344 -5.59 21.17 4.49
C VAL A 344 -5.90 21.06 5.97
N ARG A 345 -7.03 20.44 6.29
CA ARG A 345 -7.39 20.06 7.65
C ARG A 345 -7.30 18.56 7.81
N TRP A 346 -6.70 18.09 8.90
CA TRP A 346 -6.66 16.68 9.28
C TRP A 346 -7.83 16.34 10.19
N VAL A 347 -8.59 15.32 9.82
CA VAL A 347 -9.75 14.87 10.59
C VAL A 347 -9.64 13.36 10.87
N PRO A 348 -10.19 12.88 12.00
CA PRO A 348 -10.16 11.45 12.31
C PRO A 348 -10.74 10.58 11.18
N LEU A 349 -10.10 9.45 10.91
CA LEU A 349 -10.57 8.36 10.06
C LEU A 349 -10.66 7.09 10.90
N ARG A 350 -11.87 6.57 11.09
CA ARG A 350 -12.17 5.33 11.82
C ARG A 350 -13.01 4.44 10.93
N ARG A 351 -12.38 3.44 10.31
CA ARG A 351 -13.00 2.76 9.19
C ARG A 351 -12.85 1.24 9.25
N LEU A 352 -13.98 0.52 9.08
CA LEU A 352 -13.94 -0.89 8.72
C LEU A 352 -13.45 -1.03 7.28
N VAL A 353 -12.43 -1.85 7.08
CA VAL A 353 -11.77 -2.05 5.79
C VAL A 353 -11.57 -3.54 5.50
N LEU A 354 -11.35 -3.89 4.24
CA LEU A 354 -11.05 -5.24 3.79
C LEU A 354 -9.62 -5.27 3.23
N ASN A 355 -8.84 -6.29 3.62
CA ASN A 355 -7.49 -6.50 3.11
C ASN A 355 -7.54 -7.16 1.72
N GLN A 356 -7.69 -6.35 0.68
CA GLN A 356 -7.99 -6.80 -0.69
C GLN A 356 -6.84 -6.56 -1.66
N ASP A 357 -5.76 -5.94 -1.20
CA ASP A 357 -4.65 -5.59 -2.07
C ASP A 357 -3.29 -5.77 -1.40
N THR A 358 -2.23 -5.69 -2.22
CA THR A 358 -0.84 -5.65 -1.80
C THR A 358 -0.03 -4.79 -2.77
N GLY A 359 1.11 -4.29 -2.33
CA GLY A 359 1.99 -3.48 -3.17
C GLY A 359 3.46 -3.83 -3.00
N GLY A 360 4.26 -3.64 -4.02
CA GLY A 360 5.70 -3.89 -3.99
C GLY A 360 6.43 -3.12 -2.89
N ALA A 361 5.95 -1.91 -2.59
CA ALA A 361 6.48 -1.04 -1.54
C ALA A 361 5.84 -1.27 -0.16
N ILE A 362 4.77 -2.07 -0.06
CA ILE A 362 4.07 -2.34 1.19
C ILE A 362 4.70 -3.56 1.85
N ARG A 363 5.68 -3.31 2.71
CA ARG A 363 6.48 -4.35 3.35
C ARG A 363 6.48 -4.21 4.87
N GLY A 364 6.40 -5.36 5.56
CA GLY A 364 6.41 -5.43 7.02
C GLY A 364 5.06 -5.13 7.68
N ALA A 365 5.01 -5.29 8.99
CA ALA A 365 3.79 -5.13 9.78
C ALA A 365 3.46 -3.68 10.14
N GLY A 366 4.30 -2.74 9.77
CA GLY A 366 4.17 -1.31 10.15
C GLY A 366 3.66 -0.40 9.03
N ARG A 367 3.15 -0.95 7.93
CA ARG A 367 2.66 -0.13 6.82
C ARG A 367 1.39 -0.71 6.22
N ILE A 368 0.44 0.17 5.95
CA ILE A 368 -0.73 -0.08 5.10
C ILE A 368 -0.89 1.04 4.08
N ASP A 369 -1.55 0.72 2.98
CA ASP A 369 -1.94 1.68 1.96
C ASP A 369 -3.46 1.67 1.81
N PHE A 370 -4.11 2.83 1.91
CA PHE A 370 -5.56 2.97 1.92
C PHE A 370 -6.05 3.40 0.54
N PHE A 371 -6.98 2.65 -0.05
CA PHE A 371 -7.51 2.94 -1.38
C PHE A 371 -8.56 4.06 -1.32
N TRP A 372 -8.26 5.18 -1.94
CA TRP A 372 -9.15 6.35 -1.99
C TRP A 372 -10.12 6.35 -3.16
N GLY A 373 -9.95 5.47 -4.13
CA GLY A 373 -10.76 5.43 -5.34
C GLY A 373 -10.07 6.11 -6.52
N ARG A 374 -10.80 6.92 -7.28
CA ARG A 374 -10.33 7.60 -8.50
C ARG A 374 -10.70 9.08 -8.53
N GLY A 375 -10.04 9.82 -9.40
CA GLY A 375 -10.32 11.24 -9.61
C GLY A 375 -9.56 12.16 -8.67
N GLU A 376 -9.89 13.46 -8.74
CA GLU A 376 -9.11 14.53 -8.12
C GLU A 376 -9.10 14.46 -6.59
N GLU A 377 -10.26 14.22 -5.96
CA GLU A 377 -10.34 14.11 -4.50
C GLU A 377 -9.60 12.89 -3.95
N ALA A 378 -9.63 11.77 -4.70
CA ALA A 378 -8.85 10.59 -4.35
C ALA A 378 -7.34 10.85 -4.49
N ALA A 379 -6.93 11.54 -5.55
CA ALA A 379 -5.54 11.95 -5.77
C ALA A 379 -5.06 12.92 -4.67
N PHE A 380 -5.91 13.87 -4.26
CA PHE A 380 -5.63 14.78 -3.16
C PHE A 380 -5.41 14.03 -1.84
N ALA A 381 -6.36 13.19 -1.47
CA ALA A 381 -6.27 12.44 -0.22
C ALA A 381 -5.09 11.47 -0.20
N ALA A 382 -4.91 10.69 -1.27
CA ALA A 382 -3.82 9.72 -1.40
C ALA A 382 -2.44 10.40 -1.40
N GLY A 383 -2.31 11.52 -2.11
CA GLY A 383 -1.04 12.22 -2.26
C GLY A 383 -0.53 12.89 -0.98
N LEU A 384 -1.42 13.24 -0.06
CA LEU A 384 -1.08 13.84 1.23
C LEU A 384 -1.00 12.81 2.36
N MET A 385 -1.68 11.67 2.23
CA MET A 385 -1.84 10.72 3.32
C MET A 385 -0.52 10.03 3.69
N ARG A 386 0.04 10.45 4.81
CA ARG A 386 1.22 9.86 5.45
C ARG A 386 1.13 10.04 6.96
N GLN A 387 0.20 9.33 7.58
CA GLN A 387 -0.16 9.54 8.97
C GLN A 387 0.18 8.34 9.85
N PRO A 388 0.50 8.55 11.12
CA PRO A 388 0.51 7.46 12.08
C PRO A 388 -0.90 6.90 12.23
N GLY A 389 -1.01 5.61 12.50
CA GLY A 389 -2.29 4.98 12.70
C GLY A 389 -2.20 3.66 13.45
N ARG A 390 -3.34 3.00 13.57
CA ARG A 390 -3.48 1.66 14.13
C ARG A 390 -4.35 0.81 13.21
N LEU A 391 -4.00 -0.44 13.06
CA LEU A 391 -4.72 -1.42 12.26
C LEU A 391 -5.06 -2.62 13.12
N TYR A 392 -6.32 -2.99 13.15
CA TYR A 392 -6.83 -4.15 13.88
C TYR A 392 -7.48 -5.11 12.91
N PHE A 393 -6.95 -6.33 12.81
CA PHE A 393 -7.65 -7.40 12.11
C PHE A 393 -8.72 -7.98 13.02
N LEU A 394 -9.92 -8.16 12.46
CA LEU A 394 -11.09 -8.65 13.17
C LEU A 394 -11.26 -10.14 12.87
N VAL A 395 -10.74 -10.96 13.77
CA VAL A 395 -10.73 -12.43 13.59
C VAL A 395 -12.02 -13.01 14.16
N PRO A 396 -12.72 -13.91 13.45
CA PRO A 396 -13.92 -14.54 13.97
C PRO A 396 -13.68 -15.20 15.32
N ARG A 397 -14.58 -15.00 16.29
CA ARG A 397 -14.57 -15.75 17.53
C ARG A 397 -14.99 -17.19 17.26
N ALA A 398 -14.37 -18.14 17.92
CA ALA A 398 -14.87 -19.50 17.90
C ALA A 398 -16.33 -19.51 18.37
N PRO A 399 -17.22 -20.30 17.76
CA PRO A 399 -18.56 -20.50 18.29
C PRO A 399 -18.45 -20.90 19.77
N ALA A 400 -19.23 -20.22 20.65
CA ALA A 400 -19.32 -20.68 22.02
C ALA A 400 -19.67 -22.17 21.99
N ALA A 401 -18.90 -23.01 22.68
CA ALA A 401 -19.23 -24.40 22.82
C ALA A 401 -20.68 -24.48 23.34
N ARG A 402 -21.58 -25.04 22.54
CA ARG A 402 -22.93 -25.33 23.04
C ARG A 402 -22.71 -26.28 24.20
N THR A 403 -22.90 -25.80 25.41
CA THR A 403 -23.00 -26.65 26.58
C THR A 403 -24.17 -27.61 26.31
N PRO A 404 -23.98 -28.91 26.42
CA PRO A 404 -25.01 -29.91 26.13
C PRO A 404 -26.21 -29.79 27.08
#